data_7f1636ee9b7545d76b57671a550314bb
#
_entry.id   7f1636ee9b7545d76b57671a550314bb
#
_cell.length_a   1.000
_cell.length_b   1.000
_cell.length_c   1.000
_cell.angle_alpha   90.00
_cell.angle_beta   90.00
_cell.angle_gamma   90.00
#
_symmetry.space_group_name_H-M   'P 1'
#
loop_
_entity.id
_entity.type
_entity.pdbx_description
1 polymer ?
#
loop_
_entity_poly.entity_id
_entity_poly.type
_entity_poly.pdbx_seq_one_letter_code
_entity_poly.pdbx_strand_id
1 'polypeptide(L)'
;LYNEHAFLDRFAAAAADGFKGVEYLFPYAFAASDIAQCLKDHGLQQVLFNAPPGDWDAGERGLACLPGREAEFQDGLGRALEYARVLQCPRIHVMAGIAPEGVAPQALLECYVQRLRWAAAQAAGQGVRLMIEPINGRDMPGYFLQGQRLAHALLADIGAPNVQVQLDLYHLQIME
;
A
#
# COMPACT_ATOMS: atom_id res chain seq x y z
N LEU A 1 -1.76 9.27 -13.23
CA LEU A 1 -1.28 9.71 -14.54
C LEU A 1 -1.59 8.65 -15.60
N TYR A 2 -1.69 9.08 -16.87
CA TYR A 2 -1.87 8.21 -18.06
C TYR A 2 -3.15 7.36 -18.05
N ASN A 3 -4.23 7.82 -17.41
CA ASN A 3 -5.50 7.08 -17.36
C ASN A 3 -6.21 6.95 -18.73
N GLU A 4 -5.79 7.73 -19.70
CA GLU A 4 -6.22 7.68 -21.10
C GLU A 4 -5.67 6.45 -21.85
N HIS A 5 -4.63 5.80 -21.31
CA HIS A 5 -4.03 4.59 -21.86
C HIS A 5 -4.49 3.32 -21.10
N ALA A 6 -4.52 2.18 -21.78
CA ALA A 6 -4.65 0.90 -21.12
C ALA A 6 -3.46 0.67 -20.17
N PHE A 7 -3.65 -0.10 -19.10
CA PHE A 7 -2.67 -0.17 -18.00
C PHE A 7 -1.25 -0.52 -18.47
N LEU A 8 -1.11 -1.53 -19.33
CA LEU A 8 0.22 -1.94 -19.81
C LEU A 8 0.86 -0.93 -20.79
N ASP A 9 0.06 -0.10 -21.46
CA ASP A 9 0.56 0.93 -22.37
C ASP A 9 1.09 2.17 -21.63
N ARG A 10 0.71 2.34 -20.36
CA ARG A 10 1.16 3.46 -19.50
C ARG A 10 2.67 3.45 -19.26
N PHE A 11 3.30 2.29 -19.29
CA PHE A 11 4.75 2.15 -19.12
C PHE A 11 5.50 2.82 -20.29
N ALA A 12 5.05 2.61 -21.51
CA ALA A 12 5.62 3.28 -22.69
C ALA A 12 5.45 4.81 -22.61
N ALA A 13 4.26 5.29 -22.22
CA ALA A 13 3.99 6.72 -22.07
C ALA A 13 4.87 7.36 -20.99
N ALA A 14 4.98 6.72 -19.81
CA ALA A 14 5.84 7.22 -18.74
C ALA A 14 7.32 7.28 -19.15
N ALA A 15 7.81 6.27 -19.87
CA ALA A 15 9.19 6.26 -20.36
C ALA A 15 9.42 7.34 -21.41
N ALA A 16 8.46 7.58 -22.31
CA ALA A 16 8.53 8.63 -23.33
C ALA A 16 8.62 10.03 -22.71
N ASP A 17 7.94 10.26 -21.59
CA ASP A 17 8.01 11.51 -20.81
C ASP A 17 9.25 11.60 -19.91
N GLY A 18 10.14 10.61 -19.95
CA GLY A 18 11.43 10.62 -19.27
C GLY A 18 11.44 10.11 -17.84
N PHE A 19 10.33 9.58 -17.34
CA PHE A 19 10.29 8.93 -16.01
C PHE A 19 11.21 7.72 -15.97
N LYS A 20 11.76 7.43 -14.79
CA LYS A 20 12.63 6.26 -14.53
C LYS A 20 12.00 5.31 -13.52
N GLY A 21 11.07 5.79 -12.73
CA GLY A 21 10.33 4.99 -11.75
C GLY A 21 8.83 5.17 -11.95
N VAL A 22 8.08 4.11 -11.68
CA VAL A 22 6.62 4.12 -11.74
C VAL A 22 6.03 3.54 -10.48
N GLU A 23 4.86 4.05 -10.13
CA GLU A 23 4.00 3.51 -9.09
C GLU A 23 2.54 3.49 -9.56
N TYR A 24 1.77 2.59 -8.99
CA TYR A 24 0.34 2.45 -9.23
C TYR A 24 -0.33 1.72 -8.06
N LEU A 25 -1.66 1.76 -7.99
CA LEU A 25 -2.37 1.19 -6.86
C LEU A 25 -2.31 -0.35 -6.86
N PHE A 26 -3.02 -0.99 -7.79
CA PHE A 26 -3.25 -2.43 -7.75
C PHE A 26 -2.88 -3.11 -9.07
N PRO A 27 -1.81 -3.90 -9.12
CA PRO A 27 -1.37 -4.59 -10.34
C PRO A 27 -2.09 -5.91 -10.62
N TYR A 28 -2.93 -6.37 -9.72
CA TYR A 28 -3.38 -7.76 -9.59
C TYR A 28 -4.31 -8.28 -10.69
N ALA A 29 -4.77 -7.42 -11.58
CA ALA A 29 -5.51 -7.81 -12.78
C ALA A 29 -4.60 -8.35 -13.92
N PHE A 30 -3.27 -8.17 -13.80
CA PHE A 30 -2.28 -8.55 -14.80
C PHE A 30 -1.26 -9.51 -14.17
N ALA A 31 -0.71 -10.43 -14.98
CA ALA A 31 0.37 -11.27 -14.49
C ALA A 31 1.60 -10.43 -14.14
N ALA A 32 2.26 -10.75 -13.02
CA ALA A 32 3.47 -10.02 -12.61
C ALA A 32 4.59 -10.10 -13.65
N SER A 33 4.67 -11.21 -14.40
CA SER A 33 5.61 -11.40 -15.51
C SER A 33 5.41 -10.40 -16.64
N ASP A 34 4.14 -10.10 -16.98
CA ASP A 34 3.82 -9.19 -18.09
C ASP A 34 4.20 -7.74 -17.71
N ILE A 35 3.92 -7.38 -16.46
CA ILE A 35 4.33 -6.08 -15.91
C ILE A 35 5.87 -5.98 -15.86
N ALA A 36 6.55 -7.03 -15.40
CA ALA A 36 8.01 -7.05 -15.36
C ALA A 36 8.63 -6.91 -16.75
N GLN A 37 8.00 -7.51 -17.79
CA GLN A 37 8.43 -7.35 -19.15
C GLN A 37 8.25 -5.90 -19.63
N CYS A 38 7.11 -5.26 -19.36
CA CYS A 38 6.89 -3.85 -19.69
C CYS A 38 7.93 -2.93 -19.01
N LEU A 39 8.23 -3.15 -17.72
CA LEU A 39 9.26 -2.40 -17.00
C LEU A 39 10.62 -2.52 -17.69
N LYS A 40 11.00 -3.74 -18.05
CA LYS A 40 12.28 -4.04 -18.72
C LYS A 40 12.35 -3.40 -20.10
N ASP A 41 11.31 -3.52 -20.91
CA ASP A 41 11.28 -3.04 -22.30
C ASP A 41 11.39 -1.50 -22.36
N HIS A 42 10.89 -0.82 -21.33
CA HIS A 42 10.90 0.64 -21.25
C HIS A 42 11.96 1.21 -20.30
N GLY A 43 12.81 0.37 -19.70
CA GLY A 43 13.89 0.82 -18.80
C GLY A 43 13.36 1.50 -17.52
N LEU A 44 12.21 1.05 -17.01
CA LEU A 44 11.55 1.59 -15.83
C LEU A 44 11.79 0.71 -14.61
N GLN A 45 11.74 1.32 -13.43
CA GLN A 45 11.77 0.64 -12.15
C GLN A 45 10.39 0.72 -11.46
N GLN A 46 9.91 -0.40 -10.93
CA GLN A 46 8.76 -0.37 -10.01
C GLN A 46 9.23 0.15 -8.66
N VAL A 47 8.66 1.25 -8.17
CA VAL A 47 9.11 1.87 -6.91
C VAL A 47 8.17 1.64 -5.75
N LEU A 48 6.87 1.48 -6.01
CA LEU A 48 5.82 1.25 -5.02
C LEU A 48 4.57 0.68 -5.70
N PHE A 49 3.82 -0.14 -5.02
CA PHE A 49 2.43 -0.49 -5.30
C PHE A 49 1.72 -0.89 -3.99
N ASN A 50 0.39 -0.95 -4.02
CA ASN A 50 -0.39 -1.27 -2.82
C ASN A 50 -0.63 -2.77 -2.68
N ALA A 51 -0.61 -3.28 -1.45
CA ALA A 51 -1.20 -4.57 -1.13
C ALA A 51 -2.71 -4.58 -1.46
N PRO A 52 -3.33 -5.75 -1.71
CA PRO A 52 -4.76 -5.82 -1.96
C PRO A 52 -5.57 -5.11 -0.88
N PRO A 53 -6.52 -4.23 -1.27
CA PRO A 53 -7.24 -3.36 -0.33
C PRO A 53 -8.50 -3.98 0.25
N GLY A 54 -8.83 -5.23 -0.08
CA GLY A 54 -10.16 -5.80 0.04
C GLY A 54 -10.99 -5.53 -1.22
N ASP A 55 -12.29 -5.48 -1.09
CA ASP A 55 -13.22 -5.17 -2.20
C ASP A 55 -13.28 -3.66 -2.43
N TRP A 56 -12.44 -3.18 -3.33
CA TRP A 56 -12.33 -1.76 -3.68
C TRP A 56 -13.64 -1.20 -4.24
N ASP A 57 -14.37 -1.98 -5.03
CA ASP A 57 -15.61 -1.56 -5.68
C ASP A 57 -16.76 -1.47 -4.68
N ALA A 58 -16.74 -2.32 -3.64
CA ALA A 58 -17.63 -2.21 -2.48
C ALA A 58 -17.25 -1.10 -1.50
N GLY A 59 -16.17 -0.36 -1.76
CA GLY A 59 -15.75 0.78 -0.93
C GLY A 59 -14.69 0.44 0.12
N GLU A 60 -14.14 -0.77 0.15
CA GLU A 60 -13.04 -1.09 1.06
C GLU A 60 -11.76 -0.34 0.67
N ARG A 61 -10.98 0.07 1.67
CA ARG A 61 -9.79 0.90 1.50
C ARG A 61 -8.59 0.37 2.31
N GLY A 62 -8.48 -0.96 2.40
CA GLY A 62 -7.48 -1.65 3.18
C GLY A 62 -8.09 -2.49 4.28
N LEU A 63 -7.32 -3.44 4.79
CA LEU A 63 -7.77 -4.44 5.76
C LEU A 63 -7.00 -4.38 7.08
N ALA A 64 -5.96 -3.56 7.16
CA ALA A 64 -4.99 -3.65 8.26
C ALA A 64 -5.58 -3.32 9.63
N CYS A 65 -6.58 -2.43 9.73
CA CYS A 65 -7.24 -2.11 10.99
C CYS A 65 -8.50 -2.96 11.29
N LEU A 66 -8.96 -3.82 10.36
CA LEU A 66 -10.27 -4.47 10.44
C LEU A 66 -10.25 -5.77 11.23
N PRO A 67 -10.83 -5.87 12.44
CA PRO A 67 -10.93 -7.14 13.17
C PRO A 67 -11.68 -8.20 12.35
N GLY A 68 -11.28 -9.46 12.49
CA GLY A 68 -11.91 -10.59 11.82
C GLY A 68 -11.53 -10.81 10.35
N ARG A 69 -10.70 -9.93 9.76
CA ARG A 69 -10.22 -10.03 8.35
C ARG A 69 -8.74 -10.46 8.27
N GLU A 70 -8.25 -11.20 9.26
CA GLU A 70 -6.83 -11.53 9.35
C GLU A 70 -6.35 -12.45 8.21
N ALA A 71 -7.08 -13.52 7.93
CA ALA A 71 -6.71 -14.47 6.88
C ALA A 71 -6.62 -13.78 5.52
N GLU A 72 -7.60 -12.96 5.18
CA GLU A 72 -7.63 -12.22 3.92
C GLU A 72 -6.48 -11.20 3.82
N PHE A 73 -6.18 -10.51 4.93
CA PHE A 73 -5.02 -9.62 5.00
C PHE A 73 -3.71 -10.37 4.76
N GLN A 74 -3.56 -11.56 5.36
CA GLN A 74 -2.37 -12.40 5.22
C GLN A 74 -2.22 -12.92 3.80
N ASP A 75 -3.28 -13.42 3.19
CA ASP A 75 -3.29 -13.90 1.80
C ASP A 75 -2.97 -12.74 0.83
N GLY A 76 -3.57 -11.57 1.06
CA GLY A 76 -3.30 -10.38 0.27
C GLY A 76 -1.86 -9.93 0.35
N LEU A 77 -1.27 -9.92 1.55
CA LEU A 77 0.14 -9.58 1.71
C LEU A 77 1.05 -10.61 1.04
N GLY A 78 0.76 -11.90 1.18
CA GLY A 78 1.49 -12.98 0.50
C GLY A 78 1.53 -12.75 -1.02
N ARG A 79 0.37 -12.45 -1.61
CA ARG A 79 0.27 -12.10 -3.04
C ARG A 79 1.09 -10.85 -3.40
N ALA A 80 1.03 -9.81 -2.56
CA ALA A 80 1.82 -8.60 -2.78
C ALA A 80 3.33 -8.87 -2.74
N LEU A 81 3.80 -9.70 -1.82
CA LEU A 81 5.21 -10.08 -1.72
C LEU A 81 5.68 -10.88 -2.94
N GLU A 82 4.84 -11.77 -3.49
CA GLU A 82 5.14 -12.47 -4.76
C GLU A 82 5.33 -11.48 -5.91
N TYR A 83 4.42 -10.50 -6.05
CA TYR A 83 4.55 -9.44 -7.05
C TYR A 83 5.80 -8.60 -6.82
N ALA A 84 6.08 -8.19 -5.59
CA ALA A 84 7.27 -7.41 -5.26
C ALA A 84 8.55 -8.13 -5.68
N ARG A 85 8.63 -9.44 -5.46
CA ARG A 85 9.77 -10.27 -5.87
C ARG A 85 9.94 -10.29 -7.39
N VAL A 86 8.87 -10.49 -8.16
CA VAL A 86 8.92 -10.56 -9.63
C VAL A 86 9.25 -9.18 -10.23
N LEU A 87 8.64 -8.12 -9.69
CA LEU A 87 8.82 -6.74 -10.15
C LEU A 87 10.08 -6.09 -9.59
N GLN A 88 10.82 -6.77 -8.71
CA GLN A 88 11.95 -6.21 -7.96
C GLN A 88 11.58 -4.91 -7.23
N CYS A 89 10.34 -4.82 -6.75
CA CYS A 89 9.82 -3.63 -6.10
C CYS A 89 10.23 -3.60 -4.61
N PRO A 90 10.93 -2.55 -4.16
CA PRO A 90 11.43 -2.49 -2.80
C PRO A 90 10.39 -2.05 -1.75
N ARG A 91 9.19 -1.63 -2.17
CA ARG A 91 8.18 -1.06 -1.27
C ARG A 91 6.78 -1.55 -1.61
N ILE A 92 6.00 -1.83 -0.57
CA ILE A 92 4.57 -2.13 -0.66
C ILE A 92 3.83 -1.20 0.29
N HIS A 93 2.85 -0.45 -0.21
CA HIS A 93 1.93 0.32 0.63
C HIS A 93 0.85 -0.62 1.19
N VAL A 94 0.66 -0.57 2.51
CA VAL A 94 -0.36 -1.33 3.23
C VAL A 94 -1.44 -0.37 3.70
N MET A 95 -2.57 -0.34 2.99
CA MET A 95 -3.69 0.53 3.33
C MET A 95 -4.33 0.13 4.65
N ALA A 96 -4.64 1.14 5.48
CA ALA A 96 -5.13 0.92 6.84
C ALA A 96 -6.55 0.33 6.87
N GLY A 97 -7.44 0.87 6.06
CA GLY A 97 -8.86 0.53 6.06
C GLY A 97 -9.75 1.66 6.57
N ILE A 98 -11.04 1.53 6.30
CA ILE A 98 -12.09 2.38 6.85
C ILE A 98 -12.47 1.83 8.23
N ALA A 99 -12.47 2.67 9.27
CA ALA A 99 -12.86 2.27 10.62
C ALA A 99 -14.35 1.90 10.65
N PRO A 100 -14.72 0.65 11.00
CA PRO A 100 -16.11 0.25 11.07
C PRO A 100 -16.85 0.95 12.22
N GLU A 101 -18.10 1.30 12.01
CA GLU A 101 -18.95 1.84 13.07
C GLU A 101 -19.12 0.84 14.22
N GLY A 102 -19.13 1.34 15.44
CA GLY A 102 -19.36 0.55 16.64
C GLY A 102 -18.15 -0.27 17.14
N VAL A 103 -17.04 -0.27 16.43
CA VAL A 103 -15.80 -0.91 16.89
C VAL A 103 -15.00 0.07 17.75
N ALA A 104 -14.59 -0.37 18.94
CA ALA A 104 -13.80 0.46 19.83
C ALA A 104 -12.48 0.88 19.19
N PRO A 105 -12.08 2.17 19.24
CA PRO A 105 -10.82 2.66 18.66
C PRO A 105 -9.59 1.86 19.11
N GLN A 106 -9.57 1.45 20.38
CA GLN A 106 -8.48 0.65 20.91
C GLN A 106 -8.33 -0.70 20.22
N ALA A 107 -9.45 -1.37 19.89
CA ALA A 107 -9.42 -2.64 19.16
C ALA A 107 -8.88 -2.49 17.73
N LEU A 108 -9.18 -1.38 17.07
CA LEU A 108 -8.64 -1.05 15.74
C LEU A 108 -7.13 -0.81 15.81
N LEU A 109 -6.66 -0.07 16.81
CA LEU A 109 -5.23 0.18 17.04
C LEU A 109 -4.46 -1.12 17.28
N GLU A 110 -4.94 -1.95 18.18
CA GLU A 110 -4.32 -3.24 18.49
C GLU A 110 -4.27 -4.16 17.27
N CYS A 111 -5.38 -4.25 16.53
CA CYS A 111 -5.46 -5.01 15.29
C CYS A 111 -4.43 -4.51 14.26
N TYR A 112 -4.38 -3.21 14.03
CA TYR A 112 -3.46 -2.58 13.09
C TYR A 112 -2.00 -2.85 13.44
N VAL A 113 -1.60 -2.59 14.69
CA VAL A 113 -0.23 -2.80 15.16
C VAL A 113 0.18 -4.27 15.05
N GLN A 114 -0.68 -5.20 15.47
CA GLN A 114 -0.39 -6.63 15.38
C GLN A 114 -0.19 -7.09 13.93
N ARG A 115 -1.06 -6.65 13.03
CA ARG A 115 -0.96 -6.99 11.60
C ARG A 115 0.27 -6.43 10.94
N LEU A 116 0.59 -5.16 11.21
CA LEU A 116 1.80 -4.55 10.65
C LEU A 116 3.08 -5.19 11.20
N ARG A 117 3.13 -5.63 12.46
CA ARG A 117 4.24 -6.41 13.01
C ARG A 117 4.41 -7.74 12.28
N TRP A 118 3.31 -8.48 12.12
CA TRP A 118 3.33 -9.74 11.37
C TRP A 118 3.77 -9.51 9.92
N ALA A 119 3.17 -8.54 9.24
CA ALA A 119 3.49 -8.20 7.86
C ALA A 119 4.96 -7.80 7.69
N ALA A 120 5.50 -7.01 8.62
CA ALA A 120 6.89 -6.59 8.61
C ALA A 120 7.86 -7.79 8.71
N ALA A 121 7.54 -8.77 9.54
CA ALA A 121 8.33 -9.99 9.66
C ALA A 121 8.33 -10.80 8.35
N GLN A 122 7.19 -10.91 7.65
CA GLN A 122 7.11 -11.57 6.35
C GLN A 122 7.92 -10.82 5.27
N ALA A 123 7.81 -9.50 5.23
CA ALA A 123 8.48 -8.65 4.24
C ALA A 123 10.00 -8.57 4.44
N ALA A 124 10.48 -8.66 5.68
CA ALA A 124 11.90 -8.56 6.02
C ALA A 124 12.75 -9.61 5.30
N GLY A 125 12.26 -10.85 5.18
CA GLY A 125 12.94 -11.95 4.50
C GLY A 125 13.18 -11.72 3.00
N GLN A 126 12.47 -10.76 2.40
CA GLN A 126 12.58 -10.40 0.99
C GLN A 126 13.20 -9.01 0.77
N GLY A 127 13.65 -8.34 1.82
CA GLY A 127 14.21 -6.98 1.75
C GLY A 127 13.17 -5.90 1.40
N VAL A 128 11.87 -6.20 1.54
CA VAL A 128 10.78 -5.28 1.22
C VAL A 128 10.46 -4.40 2.43
N ARG A 129 10.27 -3.11 2.17
CA ARG A 129 9.74 -2.15 3.14
C ARG A 129 8.23 -2.01 2.98
N LEU A 130 7.53 -1.98 4.10
CA LEU A 130 6.11 -1.67 4.13
C LEU A 130 5.93 -0.18 4.37
N MET A 131 5.08 0.43 3.56
CA MET A 131 4.72 1.84 3.69
C MET A 131 3.34 1.95 4.30
N ILE A 132 3.18 2.85 5.25
CA ILE A 132 1.89 3.27 5.79
C ILE A 132 1.69 4.74 5.46
N GLU A 133 0.49 5.12 5.05
CA GLU A 133 0.21 6.48 4.57
C GLU A 133 -0.98 7.07 5.28
N PRO A 134 -0.82 8.22 5.95
CA PRO A 134 -1.94 9.01 6.42
C PRO A 134 -2.72 9.62 5.26
N ILE A 135 -4.00 9.27 5.13
CA ILE A 135 -4.87 9.76 4.07
C ILE A 135 -5.88 10.74 4.65
N ASN A 136 -6.14 11.84 3.94
CA ASN A 136 -7.04 12.87 4.41
C ASN A 136 -8.49 12.39 4.48
N GLY A 137 -9.22 12.84 5.49
CA GLY A 137 -10.61 12.47 5.74
C GLY A 137 -11.62 13.14 4.80
N ARG A 138 -11.19 14.08 3.95
CA ARG A 138 -12.06 14.70 2.93
C ARG A 138 -12.28 13.76 1.76
N ASP A 139 -11.21 13.18 1.23
CA ASP A 139 -11.27 12.28 0.09
C ASP A 139 -11.61 10.83 0.50
N MET A 140 -11.25 10.47 1.73
CA MET A 140 -11.48 9.12 2.27
C MET A 140 -12.08 9.22 3.69
N PRO A 141 -13.38 9.52 3.80
CA PRO A 141 -14.07 9.62 5.08
C PRO A 141 -13.97 8.31 5.87
N GLY A 142 -13.67 8.42 7.17
CA GLY A 142 -13.55 7.26 8.05
C GLY A 142 -12.27 6.44 7.89
N TYR A 143 -11.32 6.86 7.03
CA TYR A 143 -10.03 6.18 6.94
C TYR A 143 -9.32 6.16 8.30
N PHE A 144 -8.84 4.99 8.72
CA PHE A 144 -8.32 4.79 10.07
C PHE A 144 -7.05 5.61 10.34
N LEU A 145 -6.11 5.61 9.40
CA LEU A 145 -4.84 6.30 9.56
C LEU A 145 -4.90 7.72 9.01
N GLN A 146 -5.14 8.69 9.88
CA GLN A 146 -5.17 10.11 9.53
C GLN A 146 -4.10 10.89 10.29
N GLY A 147 -3.40 11.79 9.60
CA GLY A 147 -2.39 12.69 10.17
C GLY A 147 -1.06 12.04 10.52
N GLN A 148 0.00 12.81 10.36
CA GLN A 148 1.38 12.35 10.55
C GLN A 148 1.69 11.95 11.99
N ARG A 149 1.10 12.67 12.96
CA ARG A 149 1.31 12.37 14.38
C ARG A 149 0.88 10.94 14.73
N LEU A 150 -0.30 10.49 14.26
CA LEU A 150 -0.78 9.15 14.52
C LEU A 150 0.12 8.11 13.83
N ALA A 151 0.50 8.35 12.56
CA ALA A 151 1.38 7.45 11.82
C ALA A 151 2.72 7.22 12.54
N HIS A 152 3.35 8.27 13.03
CA HIS A 152 4.61 8.15 13.76
C HIS A 152 4.46 7.50 15.13
N ALA A 153 3.35 7.70 15.83
CA ALA A 153 3.05 6.98 17.08
C ALA A 153 2.89 5.47 16.80
N LEU A 154 2.13 5.12 15.78
CA LEU A 154 1.95 3.71 15.36
C LEU A 154 3.25 3.07 14.90
N LEU A 155 4.13 3.79 14.20
CA LEU A 155 5.46 3.32 13.85
C LEU A 155 6.26 2.90 15.09
N ALA A 156 6.24 3.73 16.14
CA ALA A 156 6.91 3.44 17.40
C ALA A 156 6.31 2.19 18.07
N ASP A 157 4.97 2.07 18.06
CA ASP A 157 4.28 0.89 18.61
C ASP A 157 4.55 -0.37 17.79
N ILE A 158 4.57 -0.29 16.46
CA ILE A 158 4.92 -1.43 15.57
C ILE A 158 6.35 -1.89 15.85
N GLY A 159 7.31 -0.98 15.97
CA GLY A 159 8.68 -1.26 16.36
C GLY A 159 9.49 -2.05 15.32
N ALA A 160 9.06 -2.09 14.05
CA ALA A 160 9.72 -2.81 12.97
C ALA A 160 10.49 -1.85 12.04
N PRO A 161 11.80 -2.05 11.81
CA PRO A 161 12.63 -1.09 11.06
C PRO A 161 12.30 -1.02 9.57
N ASN A 162 11.61 -2.03 9.03
CA ASN A 162 11.18 -2.09 7.65
C ASN A 162 9.73 -1.61 7.43
N VAL A 163 9.11 -0.98 8.43
CA VAL A 163 7.87 -0.21 8.27
C VAL A 163 8.21 1.27 8.30
N GLN A 164 7.71 2.04 7.34
CA GLN A 164 8.01 3.47 7.18
C GLN A 164 6.74 4.24 6.83
N VAL A 165 6.73 5.55 7.15
CA VAL A 165 5.64 6.44 6.73
C VAL A 165 5.90 6.95 5.33
N GLN A 166 4.89 6.85 4.47
CA GLN A 166 4.81 7.57 3.20
C GLN A 166 4.25 8.97 3.50
N LEU A 167 5.02 9.99 3.19
CA LEU A 167 4.60 11.38 3.30
C LEU A 167 4.05 11.83 1.95
N ASP A 168 2.72 11.99 1.86
CA ASP A 168 2.08 12.68 0.76
C ASP A 168 1.73 14.12 1.18
N LEU A 169 2.33 15.10 0.51
CA LEU A 169 2.11 16.52 0.79
C LEU A 169 0.67 16.97 0.51
N TYR A 170 0.00 16.32 -0.44
CA TYR A 170 -1.41 16.60 -0.71
C TYR A 170 -2.29 16.23 0.49
N HIS A 171 -2.11 15.03 1.05
CA HIS A 171 -2.85 14.62 2.23
C HIS A 171 -2.49 15.46 3.46
N LEU A 172 -1.20 15.75 3.65
CA LEU A 172 -0.71 16.56 4.75
C LEU A 172 -1.34 17.96 4.74
N GLN A 173 -1.31 18.65 3.61
CA GLN A 173 -1.80 20.02 3.48
C GLN A 173 -3.31 20.16 3.74
N ILE A 174 -4.09 19.09 3.57
CA ILE A 174 -5.52 19.08 3.86
C ILE A 174 -5.79 18.89 5.35
N MET A 175 -4.92 18.16 6.04
CA MET A 175 -5.12 17.71 7.43
C MET A 175 -4.38 18.56 8.47
N GLU A 176 -3.30 19.19 8.11
CA GLU A 176 -2.39 19.95 8.97
C GLU A 176 -2.02 21.31 8.32
#